data_97f22f69354e3d8affadd638e41599c2
#
_entry.id   97f22f69354e3d8affadd638e41599c2
#
_cell.length_a   1.000
_cell.length_b   1.000
_cell.length_c   1.000
_cell.angle_alpha   90.00
_cell.angle_beta   90.00
_cell.angle_gamma   90.00
#
_symmetry.space_group_name_H-M   'P 1'
#
loop_
_entity.id
_entity.type
_entity.pdbx_description
1 polymer ?
#
loop_
_entity_poly.entity_id
_entity_poly.type
_entity_poly.pdbx_seq_one_letter_code
_entity_poly.pdbx_strand_id
1 'polypeptide(L)'
;MRGIVLVVFQCKHLNIQCQSALKEQTMTQYARIKLTSSNLDELENLAREIKEITEKTGVKSKGPQPLPTKRLKITTRKAPTGEGTHTFDHWQLRIHRRILDIEPDDRTMKQITKLRIPEDVKIELTLTS
;
A
#
# COMPACT_ATOMS: atom_id res chain seq x y z
N MET A 1 -38.20 5.20 -36.26
CA MET A 1 -38.54 4.02 -35.44
C MET A 1 -38.47 2.71 -36.26
N ARG A 2 -37.30 2.31 -36.67
CA ARG A 2 -37.06 1.00 -37.33
C ARG A 2 -35.55 0.77 -37.24
N GLY A 3 -35.07 -0.05 -36.25
CA GLY A 3 -33.65 -0.38 -36.23
C GLY A 3 -33.12 -1.12 -35.00
N ILE A 4 -33.97 -1.53 -34.05
CA ILE A 4 -33.46 -2.18 -32.82
C ILE A 4 -33.88 -3.67 -32.71
N VAL A 5 -34.66 -4.18 -33.66
CA VAL A 5 -35.24 -5.56 -33.58
C VAL A 5 -34.40 -6.61 -34.31
N LEU A 6 -33.38 -6.21 -35.04
CA LEU A 6 -32.67 -7.14 -35.98
C LEU A 6 -31.33 -7.69 -35.40
N VAL A 7 -30.92 -7.31 -34.22
CA VAL A 7 -29.67 -7.81 -33.61
C VAL A 7 -29.90 -9.00 -32.65
N VAL A 8 -31.14 -9.24 -32.23
CA VAL A 8 -31.44 -10.32 -31.26
C VAL A 8 -31.62 -11.70 -31.90
N PHE A 9 -31.72 -11.79 -33.23
CA PHE A 9 -32.06 -13.06 -33.89
C PHE A 9 -30.86 -13.86 -34.43
N GLN A 10 -29.63 -13.37 -34.30
CA GLN A 10 -28.45 -14.06 -34.85
C GLN A 10 -27.54 -14.72 -33.84
N CYS A 11 -27.89 -14.70 -32.53
CA CYS A 11 -27.10 -15.35 -31.49
C CYS A 11 -27.55 -16.80 -31.14
N LYS A 12 -28.37 -17.45 -31.98
CA LYS A 12 -28.87 -18.79 -31.68
C LYS A 12 -28.04 -19.96 -32.21
N HIS A 13 -26.93 -19.72 -32.89
CA HIS A 13 -26.15 -20.81 -33.50
C HIS A 13 -24.64 -20.85 -33.18
N LEU A 14 -24.15 -20.02 -32.24
CA LEU A 14 -22.76 -20.08 -31.78
C LEU A 14 -22.70 -20.13 -30.27
N ASN A 15 -22.98 -21.33 -29.74
CA ASN A 15 -23.15 -21.60 -28.30
C ASN A 15 -21.80 -21.87 -27.56
N ILE A 16 -20.68 -21.31 -28.02
CA ILE A 16 -19.37 -21.63 -27.41
C ILE A 16 -18.51 -20.40 -27.05
N GLN A 17 -18.89 -19.19 -27.44
CA GLN A 17 -17.94 -18.06 -27.26
C GLN A 17 -18.50 -16.80 -26.59
N CYS A 18 -19.71 -16.84 -26.03
CA CYS A 18 -20.27 -15.69 -25.30
C CYS A 18 -20.10 -15.74 -23.78
N GLN A 19 -19.38 -16.73 -23.24
CA GLN A 19 -19.13 -16.82 -21.79
C GLN A 19 -17.83 -16.15 -21.33
N SER A 20 -17.03 -15.61 -22.26
CA SER A 20 -15.75 -14.97 -21.88
C SER A 20 -15.79 -13.44 -21.85
N ALA A 21 -16.92 -12.80 -22.14
CA ALA A 21 -17.02 -11.34 -22.22
C ALA A 21 -17.77 -10.68 -21.04
N LEU A 22 -18.37 -11.47 -20.15
CA LEU A 22 -18.84 -11.00 -18.86
C LEU A 22 -17.75 -11.26 -17.79
N LYS A 23 -16.56 -10.75 -18.03
CA LYS A 23 -15.67 -10.41 -16.93
C LYS A 23 -16.36 -9.24 -16.22
N GLU A 24 -17.17 -9.59 -15.23
CA GLU A 24 -17.59 -8.65 -14.22
C GLU A 24 -16.37 -7.83 -13.84
N GLN A 25 -16.40 -6.55 -14.18
CA GLN A 25 -15.55 -5.57 -13.55
C GLN A 25 -16.08 -5.47 -12.10
N THR A 26 -15.84 -6.52 -11.32
CA THR A 26 -15.87 -6.40 -9.89
C THR A 26 -14.86 -5.32 -9.58
N MET A 27 -15.34 -4.14 -9.18
CA MET A 27 -14.51 -3.10 -8.59
C MET A 27 -13.84 -3.75 -7.38
N THR A 28 -12.64 -4.25 -7.60
CA THR A 28 -11.86 -4.89 -6.55
C THR A 28 -11.43 -3.78 -5.61
N GLN A 29 -12.17 -3.64 -4.52
CA GLN A 29 -11.78 -2.75 -3.44
C GLN A 29 -10.49 -3.30 -2.82
N TYR A 30 -9.52 -2.42 -2.62
CA TYR A 30 -8.28 -2.77 -1.95
C TYR A 30 -8.14 -1.93 -0.69
N ALA A 31 -7.74 -2.58 0.40
CA ALA A 31 -7.30 -1.90 1.60
C ALA A 31 -5.80 -1.59 1.43
N ARG A 32 -5.47 -0.32 1.27
CA ARG A 32 -4.09 0.14 1.19
C ARG A 32 -3.58 0.51 2.58
N ILE A 33 -2.56 -0.20 3.02
CA ILE A 33 -1.87 0.04 4.28
C ILE A 33 -0.56 0.75 3.96
N LYS A 34 -0.39 1.94 4.52
CA LYS A 34 0.84 2.72 4.40
C LYS A 34 1.53 2.75 5.75
N LEU A 35 2.75 2.26 5.78
CA LEU A 35 3.62 2.23 6.95
C LEU A 35 4.68 3.33 6.81
N THR A 36 4.91 4.09 7.87
CA THR A 36 5.90 5.17 7.89
C THR A 36 6.69 5.10 9.19
N SER A 37 8.02 5.05 9.10
CA SER A 37 8.91 5.03 10.28
C SER A 37 10.27 5.67 9.98
N SER A 38 10.96 6.11 11.04
CA SER A 38 12.38 6.46 11.00
C SER A 38 13.28 5.22 11.06
N ASN A 39 12.83 4.15 11.74
CA ASN A 39 13.54 2.90 11.91
C ASN A 39 13.16 1.90 10.81
N LEU A 40 14.16 1.48 10.01
CA LEU A 40 13.92 0.56 8.90
C LEU A 40 13.58 -0.85 9.38
N ASP A 41 14.28 -1.35 10.39
CA ASP A 41 14.16 -2.73 10.87
C ASP A 41 12.77 -3.02 11.45
N GLU A 42 12.24 -2.11 12.26
CA GLU A 42 10.91 -2.22 12.83
C GLU A 42 9.81 -2.18 11.75
N LEU A 43 10.00 -1.30 10.78
CA LEU A 43 9.08 -1.16 9.66
C LEU A 43 9.03 -2.43 8.79
N GLU A 44 10.19 -3.06 8.54
CA GLU A 44 10.27 -4.29 7.77
C GLU A 44 9.72 -5.49 8.55
N ASN A 45 9.94 -5.56 9.86
CA ASN A 45 9.38 -6.60 10.71
C ASN A 45 7.86 -6.55 10.71
N LEU A 46 7.26 -5.37 10.93
CA LEU A 46 5.81 -5.19 10.83
C LEU A 46 5.25 -5.54 9.45
N ALA A 47 5.92 -5.12 8.39
CA ALA A 47 5.49 -5.44 7.04
C ALA A 47 5.50 -6.95 6.79
N ARG A 48 6.46 -7.68 7.38
CA ARG A 48 6.55 -9.15 7.32
C ARG A 48 5.42 -9.80 8.11
N GLU A 49 5.15 -9.34 9.34
CA GLU A 49 4.05 -9.85 10.17
C GLU A 49 2.69 -9.69 9.49
N ILE A 50 2.43 -8.52 8.88
CA ILE A 50 1.20 -8.29 8.13
C ILE A 50 1.11 -9.27 6.93
N LYS A 51 2.20 -9.49 6.23
CA LYS A 51 2.24 -10.43 5.12
C LYS A 51 1.96 -11.88 5.57
N GLU A 52 2.54 -12.32 6.68
CA GLU A 52 2.28 -13.64 7.26
C GLU A 52 0.80 -13.82 7.63
N ILE A 53 0.16 -12.79 8.16
CA ILE A 53 -1.27 -12.83 8.46
C ILE A 53 -2.09 -12.99 7.18
N THR A 54 -1.77 -12.25 6.12
CA THR A 54 -2.48 -12.38 4.84
C THR A 54 -2.30 -13.76 4.20
N GLU A 55 -1.11 -14.35 4.32
CA GLU A 55 -0.84 -15.73 3.88
C GLU A 55 -1.63 -16.77 4.69
N LYS A 56 -1.72 -16.59 6.02
CA LYS A 56 -2.52 -17.46 6.91
C LYS A 56 -4.01 -17.38 6.65
N THR A 57 -4.53 -16.23 6.27
CA THR A 57 -5.94 -16.03 5.94
C THR A 57 -6.28 -16.38 4.50
N GLY A 58 -5.27 -16.59 3.64
CA GLY A 58 -5.45 -16.92 2.23
C GLY A 58 -5.91 -15.76 1.35
N VAL A 59 -5.80 -14.53 1.86
CA VAL A 59 -6.21 -13.30 1.16
C VAL A 59 -5.10 -12.84 0.20
N LYS A 60 -5.49 -12.38 -0.98
CA LYS A 60 -4.52 -11.85 -1.93
C LYS A 60 -3.93 -10.54 -1.42
N SER A 61 -2.63 -10.51 -1.29
CA SER A 61 -1.87 -9.32 -0.92
C SER A 61 -0.82 -8.99 -1.97
N LYS A 62 -0.69 -7.70 -2.28
CA LYS A 62 0.46 -7.20 -3.02
C LYS A 62 1.51 -6.82 -2.00
N GLY A 63 2.67 -7.47 -2.06
CA GLY A 63 3.74 -7.39 -1.05
C GLY A 63 4.24 -5.99 -0.77
N PRO A 64 5.02 -5.81 0.32
CA PRO A 64 5.49 -4.50 0.74
C PRO A 64 6.31 -3.82 -0.35
N GLN A 65 5.76 -2.74 -0.91
CA GLN A 65 6.43 -1.92 -1.92
C GLN A 65 7.18 -0.78 -1.24
N PRO A 66 8.50 -0.64 -1.45
CA PRO A 66 9.26 0.48 -0.92
C PRO A 66 8.92 1.77 -1.67
N LEU A 67 8.56 2.80 -0.94
CA LEU A 67 8.46 4.16 -1.47
C LEU A 67 9.78 4.90 -1.33
N PRO A 68 10.02 5.94 -2.15
CA PRO A 68 11.20 6.77 -2.01
C PRO A 68 11.33 7.34 -0.59
N THR A 69 12.52 7.17 0.02
CA THR A 69 12.82 7.66 1.36
C THR A 69 12.89 9.18 1.37
N LYS A 70 12.09 9.81 2.24
CA LYS A 70 12.16 11.25 2.44
C LYS A 70 13.36 11.58 3.33
N ARG A 71 14.27 12.40 2.81
CA ARG A 71 15.47 12.86 3.53
C ARG A 71 15.30 14.33 3.91
N LEU A 72 15.20 14.59 5.20
CA LEU A 72 15.19 15.94 5.75
C LEU A 72 16.61 16.28 6.20
N LYS A 73 17.15 17.40 5.72
CA LYS A 73 18.51 17.84 6.03
C LYS A 73 18.46 19.21 6.67
N ILE A 74 19.19 19.36 7.78
CA ILE A 74 19.36 20.63 8.48
C ILE A 74 20.85 20.87 8.60
N THR A 75 21.31 22.03 8.14
CA THR A 75 22.70 22.44 8.25
C THR A 75 22.83 23.39 9.43
N THR A 76 23.64 23.03 10.41
CA THR A 76 23.90 23.84 11.61
C THR A 76 25.39 24.24 11.68
N ARG A 77 25.65 25.41 12.18
CA ARG A 77 27.05 25.88 12.40
C ARG A 77 27.61 25.15 13.63
N LYS A 78 28.86 24.69 13.55
CA LYS A 78 29.52 24.00 14.68
C LYS A 78 29.87 24.96 15.83
N ALA A 79 30.34 26.16 15.50
CA ALA A 79 30.69 27.16 16.50
C ALA A 79 29.52 28.06 16.85
N PRO A 80 28.99 28.04 18.11
CA PRO A 80 27.84 28.85 18.51
C PRO A 80 28.17 30.36 18.52
N THR A 81 29.40 30.77 18.82
CA THR A 81 29.84 32.16 18.87
C THR A 81 30.05 32.80 17.51
N GLY A 82 30.14 31.98 16.46
CA GLY A 82 30.32 32.46 15.11
C GLY A 82 31.75 32.87 14.75
N GLU A 83 32.71 32.76 15.67
CA GLU A 83 34.11 32.98 15.43
C GLU A 83 34.82 31.70 14.97
N GLY A 84 35.88 31.83 14.19
CA GLY A 84 36.68 30.72 13.66
C GLY A 84 36.24 30.25 12.27
N THR A 85 36.75 29.09 11.89
CA THR A 85 36.51 28.49 10.56
C THR A 85 35.03 28.19 10.35
N HIS A 86 34.49 28.53 9.18
CA HIS A 86 33.09 28.25 8.81
C HIS A 86 32.88 26.76 8.53
N THR A 87 32.71 25.97 9.60
CA THR A 87 32.41 24.54 9.53
C THR A 87 30.96 24.30 9.91
N PHE A 88 30.30 23.41 9.17
CA PHE A 88 28.87 23.09 9.33
C PHE A 88 28.70 21.62 9.63
N ASP A 89 27.74 21.31 10.50
CA ASP A 89 27.21 19.96 10.69
C ASP A 89 25.96 19.76 9.85
N HIS A 90 25.86 18.60 9.23
CA HIS A 90 24.74 18.23 8.37
C HIS A 90 23.92 17.15 9.05
N TRP A 91 22.87 17.56 9.75
CA TRP A 91 21.92 16.63 10.35
C TRP A 91 20.96 16.09 9.31
N GLN A 92 20.70 14.79 9.34
CA GLN A 92 19.83 14.13 8.37
C GLN A 92 18.85 13.20 9.07
N LEU A 93 17.55 13.43 8.85
CA LEU A 93 16.48 12.51 9.23
C LEU A 93 15.98 11.80 7.98
N ARG A 94 15.94 10.46 8.04
CA ARG A 94 15.43 9.60 6.96
C ARG A 94 14.11 9.00 7.37
N ILE A 95 13.06 9.24 6.57
CA ILE A 95 11.74 8.68 6.80
C ILE A 95 11.49 7.62 5.72
N HIS A 96 11.37 6.36 6.17
CA HIS A 96 11.10 5.21 5.34
C HIS A 96 9.60 4.98 5.24
N ARG A 97 9.13 4.55 4.06
CA ARG A 97 7.72 4.28 3.81
C ARG A 97 7.56 2.98 3.04
N ARG A 98 6.50 2.21 3.40
CA ARG A 98 6.11 0.97 2.71
C ARG A 98 4.62 1.00 2.45
N ILE A 99 4.20 0.45 1.32
CA ILE A 99 2.79 0.26 0.97
C ILE A 99 2.53 -1.23 0.81
N LEU A 100 1.41 -1.67 1.39
CA LEU A 100 0.83 -2.99 1.17
C LEU A 100 -0.62 -2.81 0.73
N ASP A 101 -0.99 -3.46 -0.37
CA ASP A 101 -2.36 -3.51 -0.83
C ASP A 101 -2.92 -4.90 -0.54
N ILE A 102 -4.03 -4.99 0.18
CA ILE A 102 -4.66 -6.22 0.65
C ILE A 102 -6.13 -6.21 0.23
N GLU A 103 -6.69 -7.35 -0.17
CA GLU A 103 -8.13 -7.48 -0.34
C GLU A 103 -8.83 -7.31 1.03
N PRO A 104 -9.86 -6.45 1.13
CA PRO A 104 -10.53 -6.16 2.40
C PRO A 104 -11.39 -7.36 2.83
N ASP A 105 -10.85 -8.19 3.70
CA ASP A 105 -11.58 -9.25 4.39
C ASP A 105 -11.72 -8.94 5.87
N ASP A 106 -12.91 -9.07 6.42
CA ASP A 106 -13.21 -8.73 7.82
C ASP A 106 -12.34 -9.50 8.82
N ARG A 107 -12.03 -10.77 8.52
CA ARG A 107 -11.19 -11.62 9.36
C ARG A 107 -9.76 -11.09 9.41
N THR A 108 -9.22 -10.78 8.24
CA THR A 108 -7.86 -10.27 8.08
C THR A 108 -7.71 -8.90 8.73
N MET A 109 -8.69 -8.01 8.51
CA MET A 109 -8.67 -6.66 9.10
C MET A 109 -8.71 -6.70 10.63
N LYS A 110 -9.52 -7.59 11.22
CA LYS A 110 -9.56 -7.81 12.68
C LYS A 110 -8.22 -8.33 13.23
N GLN A 111 -7.49 -9.16 12.49
CA GLN A 111 -6.19 -9.66 12.90
C GLN A 111 -5.12 -8.57 12.82
N ILE A 112 -5.11 -7.78 11.74
CA ILE A 112 -4.18 -6.66 11.56
C ILE A 112 -4.36 -5.60 12.66
N THR A 113 -5.60 -5.31 13.04
CA THR A 113 -5.89 -4.33 14.12
C THR A 113 -5.40 -4.81 15.50
N LYS A 114 -5.24 -6.13 15.70
CA LYS A 114 -4.74 -6.71 16.95
C LYS A 114 -3.21 -6.76 17.03
N LEU A 115 -2.51 -6.44 15.96
CA LEU A 115 -1.05 -6.41 15.96
C LEU A 115 -0.53 -5.35 16.91
N ARG A 116 0.57 -5.69 17.58
CA ARG A 116 1.29 -4.73 18.42
C ARG A 116 2.13 -3.81 17.54
N ILE A 117 1.73 -2.55 17.46
CA ILE A 117 2.40 -1.52 16.68
C ILE A 117 3.48 -0.87 17.56
N PRO A 118 4.76 -0.83 17.14
CA PRO A 118 5.80 -0.04 17.80
C PRO A 118 5.47 1.46 17.76
N GLU A 119 5.91 2.21 18.75
CA GLU A 119 5.64 3.66 18.86
C GLU A 119 6.24 4.47 17.71
N ASP A 120 7.35 4.00 17.14
CA ASP A 120 8.05 4.65 16.04
C ASP A 120 7.38 4.47 14.67
N VAL A 121 6.38 3.59 14.55
CA VAL A 121 5.72 3.28 13.29
C VAL A 121 4.33 3.88 13.23
N LYS A 122 4.07 4.67 12.20
CA LYS A 122 2.73 5.19 11.89
C LYS A 122 2.08 4.33 10.80
N ILE A 123 0.84 3.91 11.07
CA ILE A 123 0.02 3.13 10.13
C ILE A 123 -1.13 4.00 9.65
N GLU A 124 -1.27 4.11 8.34
CA GLU A 124 -2.42 4.73 7.67
C GLU A 124 -3.13 3.65 6.85
N LEU A 125 -4.43 3.51 7.03
CA LEU A 125 -5.26 2.56 6.30
C LEU A 125 -6.27 3.34 5.45
N THR A 126 -6.26 3.09 4.14
CA THR A 126 -7.18 3.69 3.18
C THR A 126 -7.86 2.60 2.36
N LEU A 127 -9.18 2.69 2.22
CA LEU A 127 -9.92 1.84 1.29
C LEU A 127 -9.94 2.53 -0.07
N THR A 128 -9.46 1.84 -1.09
CA THR A 128 -9.42 2.32 -2.47
C THR A 128 -10.35 1.45 -3.30
N SER A 129 -11.26 2.08 -4.00
CA SER A 129 -12.15 1.46 -4.98
C SER A 129 -11.63 1.65 -6.38
#